data_d13b179bef38cec9771d07fef682b3f8
#
_entry.id   d13b179bef38cec9771d07fef682b3f8
#
_cell.length_a   1.000
_cell.length_b   1.000
_cell.length_c   1.000
_cell.angle_alpha   90.00
_cell.angle_beta   90.00
_cell.angle_gamma   90.00
#
_symmetry.space_group_name_H-M   'P 1'
#
loop_
_entity.id
_entity.type
_entity.pdbx_description
1 polymer ?
#
loop_
_entity_poly.entity_id
_entity_poly.type
_entity_poly.pdbx_seq_one_letter_code
_entity_poly.pdbx_strand_id
1 'polypeptide(L)'
;SDVYKRQMKYRHYAPKAPVTVVTGDPEASARYIQTHLPEGAGVICFTEFKALFPGRSIHDLGPAADKAEQARRVFDALREFDHESVTEIYAQCPDTAGLGLAVANRLKKAAGFHVIEV
;
A
#
# COMPACT_ATOMS: atom_id res chain seq x y z
N SER A 1 -24.54 2.88 -16.04
CA SER A 1 -24.39 4.32 -15.96
C SER A 1 -22.92 4.71 -15.76
N ASP A 2 -22.59 5.96 -16.05
CA ASP A 2 -21.23 6.44 -15.86
C ASP A 2 -20.82 6.42 -14.39
N VAL A 3 -21.75 6.70 -13.50
CA VAL A 3 -21.49 6.65 -12.05
C VAL A 3 -21.14 5.22 -11.63
N TYR A 4 -21.88 4.23 -12.10
CA TYR A 4 -21.62 2.83 -11.81
C TYR A 4 -20.28 2.38 -12.38
N LYS A 5 -19.96 2.73 -13.61
CA LYS A 5 -18.69 2.41 -14.25
C LYS A 5 -17.53 3.05 -13.49
N ARG A 6 -17.70 4.30 -13.05
CA ARG A 6 -16.69 5.01 -12.29
C ARG A 6 -16.43 4.35 -10.94
N GLN A 7 -17.50 3.96 -10.24
CA GLN A 7 -17.38 3.26 -8.96
C GLN A 7 -16.68 1.92 -9.14
N MET A 8 -17.02 1.16 -10.16
CA MET A 8 -16.37 -0.10 -10.44
C MET A 8 -14.88 0.09 -10.77
N LYS A 9 -14.56 1.11 -11.55
CA LYS A 9 -13.18 1.42 -11.91
C LYS A 9 -12.33 1.65 -10.66
N TYR A 10 -12.84 2.41 -9.68
CA TYR A 10 -12.11 2.69 -8.45
C TYR A 10 -12.13 1.51 -7.48
N ARG A 11 -13.24 0.76 -7.42
CA ARG A 11 -13.38 -0.38 -6.51
C ARG A 11 -12.43 -1.52 -6.86
N HIS A 12 -12.18 -1.72 -8.14
CA HIS A 12 -11.38 -2.83 -8.63
C HIS A 12 -10.03 -2.39 -9.19
N TYR A 13 -9.66 -1.14 -8.92
CA TYR A 13 -8.40 -0.64 -9.39
C TYR A 13 -7.24 -1.39 -8.74
N ALA A 14 -6.29 -1.81 -9.55
CA ALA A 14 -5.02 -2.36 -9.09
C ALA A 14 -3.92 -1.77 -9.97
N PRO A 15 -2.75 -1.45 -9.40
CA PRO A 15 -1.60 -1.00 -10.19
C PRO A 15 -1.19 -2.06 -11.21
N LYS A 16 -0.51 -1.63 -12.27
CA LYS A 16 0.05 -2.55 -13.26
C LYS A 16 1.10 -3.47 -12.62
N ALA A 17 1.92 -2.92 -11.72
CA ALA A 17 2.90 -3.71 -10.98
C ALA A 17 2.20 -4.52 -9.89
N PRO A 18 2.58 -5.79 -9.70
CA PRO A 18 1.97 -6.61 -8.65
C PRO A 18 2.25 -6.03 -7.26
N VAL A 19 1.25 -6.11 -6.39
CA VAL A 19 1.32 -5.60 -5.02
C VAL A 19 1.38 -6.76 -4.04
N THR A 20 2.27 -6.69 -3.07
CA THR A 20 2.33 -7.57 -1.92
C THR A 20 2.04 -6.75 -0.68
N VAL A 21 1.03 -7.15 0.08
CA VAL A 21 0.66 -6.47 1.32
C VAL A 21 1.29 -7.19 2.51
N VAL A 22 1.91 -6.43 3.39
CA VAL A 22 2.52 -6.99 4.62
C VAL A 22 1.73 -6.46 5.82
N THR A 23 1.11 -7.37 6.57
CA THR A 23 0.30 -7.04 7.74
C THR A 23 1.06 -7.38 9.02
N GLY A 24 0.64 -6.77 10.12
CA GLY A 24 1.22 -7.01 11.43
C GLY A 24 1.67 -5.70 12.07
N ASP A 25 2.49 -5.82 13.10
CA ASP A 25 3.04 -4.65 13.78
C ASP A 25 3.73 -3.72 12.77
N PRO A 26 3.51 -2.39 12.86
CA PRO A 26 4.10 -1.46 11.89
C PRO A 26 5.62 -1.55 11.76
N GLU A 27 6.34 -1.64 12.89
CA GLU A 27 7.79 -1.76 12.83
C GLU A 27 8.20 -3.11 12.24
N ALA A 28 7.55 -4.20 12.64
CA ALA A 28 7.86 -5.53 12.13
C ALA A 28 7.59 -5.62 10.63
N SER A 29 6.49 -5.06 10.15
CA SER A 29 6.17 -5.06 8.72
C SER A 29 7.16 -4.22 7.92
N ALA A 30 7.56 -3.06 8.45
CA ALA A 30 8.55 -2.21 7.79
C ALA A 30 9.91 -2.94 7.69
N ARG A 31 10.33 -3.62 8.75
CA ARG A 31 11.58 -4.39 8.75
C ARG A 31 11.53 -5.57 7.79
N TYR A 32 10.39 -6.25 7.73
CA TYR A 32 10.20 -7.33 6.78
C TYR A 32 10.39 -6.83 5.34
N ILE A 33 9.71 -5.71 5.01
CA ILE A 33 9.82 -5.13 3.68
C ILE A 33 11.27 -4.72 3.39
N GLN A 34 11.93 -4.05 4.33
CA GLN A 34 13.32 -3.64 4.17
C GLN A 34 14.23 -4.83 3.80
N THR A 35 14.01 -5.96 4.46
CA THR A 35 14.84 -7.15 4.27
C THR A 35 14.55 -7.86 2.95
N HIS A 36 13.30 -7.87 2.50
CA HIS A 36 12.85 -8.69 1.39
C HIS A 36 12.57 -7.91 0.10
N LEU A 37 12.73 -6.59 0.11
CA LEU A 37 12.35 -5.75 -1.03
C LEU A 37 13.24 -6.03 -2.23
N PRO A 38 12.67 -6.50 -3.36
CA PRO A 38 13.48 -6.74 -4.55
C PRO A 38 14.02 -5.44 -5.14
N GLU A 39 15.09 -5.56 -5.89
CA GLU A 39 15.59 -4.42 -6.65
C GLU A 39 14.53 -3.97 -7.66
N GLY A 40 14.36 -2.66 -7.78
CA GLY A 40 13.35 -2.09 -8.68
C GLY A 40 11.94 -2.02 -8.11
N ALA A 41 11.71 -2.56 -6.91
CA ALA A 41 10.40 -2.51 -6.28
C ALA A 41 10.13 -1.15 -5.63
N GLY A 42 8.86 -0.74 -5.64
CA GLY A 42 8.39 0.43 -4.91
C GLY A 42 7.78 0.05 -3.58
N VAL A 43 7.58 1.05 -2.72
CA VAL A 43 7.08 0.85 -1.36
C VAL A 43 5.95 1.81 -1.07
N ILE A 44 4.87 1.29 -0.49
CA ILE A 44 3.87 2.09 0.21
C ILE A 44 4.13 1.87 1.69
N CYS A 45 4.45 2.92 2.43
CA CYS A 45 4.79 2.78 3.85
C CYS A 45 4.18 3.89 4.69
N PHE A 46 4.11 3.64 5.98
CA PHE A 46 3.75 4.70 6.92
C PHE A 46 4.88 5.73 7.01
N THR A 47 4.51 6.97 7.27
CA THR A 47 5.43 8.11 7.28
C THR A 47 6.68 7.86 8.10
N GLU A 48 6.54 7.21 9.25
CA GLU A 48 7.65 6.99 10.21
C GLU A 48 8.75 6.10 9.65
N PHE A 49 8.45 5.29 8.63
CA PHE A 49 9.37 4.26 8.15
C PHE A 49 10.02 4.60 6.81
N LYS A 50 9.78 5.79 6.27
CA LYS A 50 10.34 6.16 4.97
C LYS A 50 11.86 6.07 4.93
N ALA A 51 12.53 6.39 6.03
CA ALA A 51 13.99 6.37 6.09
C ALA A 51 14.59 4.98 5.94
N LEU A 52 13.79 3.92 6.08
CA LEU A 52 14.27 2.55 5.90
C LEU A 52 14.45 2.16 4.42
N PHE A 53 13.98 3.01 3.49
CA PHE A 53 13.95 2.68 2.07
C PHE A 53 14.69 3.72 1.21
N PRO A 54 15.98 3.99 1.51
CA PRO A 54 16.72 4.99 0.74
C PRO A 54 16.86 4.56 -0.72
N GLY A 55 16.73 5.52 -1.62
CA GLY A 55 16.87 5.26 -3.05
C GLY A 55 15.72 4.52 -3.70
N ARG A 56 14.65 4.26 -2.95
CA ARG A 56 13.47 3.56 -3.48
C ARG A 56 12.37 4.55 -3.85
N SER A 57 11.50 4.12 -4.76
CA SER A 57 10.27 4.85 -5.03
C SER A 57 9.30 4.60 -3.88
N ILE A 58 8.93 5.65 -3.16
CA ILE A 58 8.10 5.55 -1.96
C ILE A 58 6.87 6.42 -2.13
N HIS A 59 5.71 5.86 -1.77
CA HIS A 59 4.49 6.64 -1.60
C HIS A 59 4.02 6.53 -0.16
N ASP A 60 3.87 7.68 0.47
CA ASP A 60 3.57 7.84 1.89
C ASP A 60 2.09 7.61 2.15
N LEU A 61 1.79 6.63 3.01
CA LEU A 61 0.41 6.31 3.37
C LEU A 61 -0.11 7.15 4.55
N GLY A 62 0.75 7.98 5.13
CA GLY A 62 0.44 8.74 6.32
C GLY A 62 0.99 8.06 7.58
N PRO A 63 0.88 8.73 8.74
CA PRO A 63 1.35 8.14 9.99
C PRO A 63 0.67 6.82 10.31
N ALA A 64 1.39 5.90 10.92
CA ALA A 64 0.87 4.56 11.25
C ALA A 64 -0.38 4.62 12.13
N ALA A 65 -0.48 5.62 13.01
CA ALA A 65 -1.62 5.78 13.91
C ALA A 65 -2.78 6.58 13.31
N ASP A 66 -2.60 7.17 12.12
CA ASP A 66 -3.61 8.07 11.54
C ASP A 66 -4.35 7.37 10.40
N LYS A 67 -5.32 6.56 10.76
CA LYS A 67 -6.09 5.78 9.78
C LYS A 67 -6.96 6.64 8.89
N ALA A 68 -7.41 7.80 9.36
CA ALA A 68 -8.16 8.73 8.54
C ALA A 68 -7.30 9.28 7.40
N GLU A 69 -6.04 9.63 7.68
CA GLU A 69 -5.12 10.09 6.65
C GLU A 69 -4.78 8.96 5.68
N GLN A 70 -4.60 7.75 6.19
CA GLN A 70 -4.36 6.59 5.33
C GLN A 70 -5.52 6.36 4.36
N ALA A 71 -6.74 6.49 4.85
CA ALA A 71 -7.94 6.35 4.00
C ALA A 71 -7.98 7.42 2.90
N ARG A 72 -7.51 8.62 3.20
CA ARG A 72 -7.44 9.69 2.20
C ARG A 72 -6.37 9.44 1.14
N ARG A 73 -5.25 8.81 1.51
CA ARG A 73 -4.07 8.67 0.65
C ARG A 73 -3.99 7.35 -0.12
N VAL A 74 -4.69 6.30 0.33
CA VAL A 74 -4.44 4.94 -0.18
C VAL A 74 -4.64 4.82 -1.70
N PHE A 75 -5.66 5.45 -2.23
CA PHE A 75 -5.91 5.42 -3.68
C PHE A 75 -4.80 6.09 -4.46
N ASP A 76 -4.42 7.28 -4.04
CA ASP A 76 -3.38 8.04 -4.73
C ASP A 76 -2.04 7.31 -4.64
N ALA A 77 -1.74 6.74 -3.48
CA ALA A 77 -0.51 5.96 -3.31
C ALA A 77 -0.43 4.80 -4.31
N LEU A 78 -1.54 4.10 -4.49
CA LEU A 78 -1.58 2.99 -5.46
C LEU A 78 -1.47 3.49 -6.90
N ARG A 79 -2.19 4.56 -7.25
CA ARG A 79 -2.24 5.06 -8.63
C ARG A 79 -0.92 5.70 -9.08
N GLU A 80 -0.23 6.36 -8.16
CA GLU A 80 1.02 7.06 -8.52
C GLU A 80 2.06 6.11 -9.09
N PHE A 81 2.05 4.86 -8.68
CA PHE A 81 2.99 3.88 -9.22
C PHE A 81 2.78 3.59 -10.72
N ASP A 82 1.62 3.87 -11.27
CA ASP A 82 1.38 3.67 -12.70
C ASP A 82 2.20 4.61 -13.59
N HIS A 83 2.73 5.69 -13.00
CA HIS A 83 3.59 6.64 -13.69
C HIS A 83 5.07 6.34 -13.48
N GLU A 84 5.40 5.22 -12.86
CA GLU A 84 6.77 4.86 -12.49
C GLU A 84 7.12 3.48 -13.01
N SER A 85 8.40 3.23 -13.18
CA SER A 85 8.90 1.98 -13.75
C SER A 85 9.25 0.96 -12.68
N VAL A 86 8.39 0.82 -11.66
CA VAL A 86 8.62 -0.19 -10.61
C VAL A 86 8.22 -1.57 -11.11
N THR A 87 8.94 -2.59 -10.66
CA THR A 87 8.68 -3.98 -11.06
C THR A 87 7.61 -4.62 -10.20
N GLU A 88 7.51 -4.22 -8.94
CA GLU A 88 6.50 -4.67 -8.00
C GLU A 88 6.40 -3.66 -6.86
N ILE A 89 5.41 -3.82 -6.01
CA ILE A 89 5.13 -2.90 -4.90
C ILE A 89 4.95 -3.70 -3.63
N TYR A 90 5.60 -3.27 -2.55
CA TYR A 90 5.35 -3.81 -1.21
C TYR A 90 4.67 -2.72 -0.39
N ALA A 91 3.61 -3.08 0.31
CA ALA A 91 2.80 -2.12 1.05
C ALA A 91 2.63 -2.53 2.50
N GLN A 92 2.89 -1.59 3.41
CA GLN A 92 2.46 -1.74 4.80
C GLN A 92 0.94 -1.61 4.87
N CYS A 93 0.32 -2.31 5.80
CA CYS A 93 -1.13 -2.34 5.96
C CYS A 93 -1.48 -2.08 7.41
N PRO A 94 -2.46 -1.19 7.68
CA PRO A 94 -2.91 -0.98 9.06
C PRO A 94 -3.66 -2.21 9.58
N ASP A 95 -3.89 -2.24 10.89
CA ASP A 95 -4.81 -3.22 11.46
C ASP A 95 -6.25 -2.92 11.01
N THR A 96 -7.16 -3.85 11.29
CA THR A 96 -8.53 -3.78 10.78
C THR A 96 -9.50 -3.09 11.73
N ALA A 97 -9.02 -2.41 12.77
CA ALA A 97 -9.88 -1.68 13.68
C ALA A 97 -10.31 -0.35 13.05
N GLY A 98 -11.59 -0.01 13.19
CA GLY A 98 -12.13 1.25 12.71
C GLY A 98 -11.88 1.48 11.21
N LEU A 99 -11.40 2.66 10.85
CA LEU A 99 -11.10 3.02 9.47
C LEU A 99 -9.99 2.17 8.85
N GLY A 100 -9.19 1.50 9.67
CA GLY A 100 -8.15 0.59 9.16
C GLY A 100 -8.70 -0.54 8.33
N LEU A 101 -9.93 -0.99 8.61
CA LEU A 101 -10.55 -2.05 7.82
C LEU A 101 -10.72 -1.64 6.35
N ALA A 102 -11.19 -0.42 6.10
CA ALA A 102 -11.38 0.07 4.74
C ALA A 102 -10.04 0.19 4.00
N VAL A 103 -9.00 0.71 4.67
CA VAL A 103 -7.67 0.84 4.09
C VAL A 103 -7.09 -0.54 3.78
N ALA A 104 -7.18 -1.47 4.75
CA ALA A 104 -6.68 -2.84 4.58
C ALA A 104 -7.37 -3.55 3.42
N ASN A 105 -8.69 -3.44 3.33
CA ASN A 105 -9.45 -4.06 2.24
C ASN A 105 -9.04 -3.51 0.87
N ARG A 106 -8.79 -2.20 0.79
CA ARG A 106 -8.36 -1.59 -0.45
C ARG A 106 -7.00 -2.12 -0.89
N LEU A 107 -6.06 -2.17 0.02
CA LEU A 107 -4.72 -2.68 -0.27
C LEU A 107 -4.75 -4.15 -0.67
N LYS A 108 -5.51 -4.97 0.08
CA LYS A 108 -5.60 -6.42 -0.19
C LYS A 108 -6.23 -6.69 -1.54
N LYS A 109 -7.25 -5.92 -1.94
CA LYS A 109 -7.85 -6.07 -3.27
C LYS A 109 -6.87 -5.71 -4.37
N ALA A 110 -6.12 -4.61 -4.20
CA ALA A 110 -5.10 -4.22 -5.17
C ALA A 110 -3.99 -5.28 -5.29
N ALA A 111 -3.73 -6.01 -4.23
CA ALA A 111 -2.72 -7.07 -4.20
C ALA A 111 -3.25 -8.43 -4.69
N GLY A 112 -4.53 -8.51 -5.10
CA GLY A 112 -5.12 -9.80 -5.44
C GLY A 112 -5.10 -10.77 -4.26
N PHE A 113 -5.17 -10.22 -3.04
CA PHE A 113 -5.11 -10.95 -1.77
C PHE A 113 -3.77 -11.66 -1.53
N HIS A 114 -2.69 -11.18 -2.15
CA HIS A 114 -1.35 -11.62 -1.83
C HIS A 114 -0.87 -10.89 -0.58
N VAL A 115 -1.00 -11.55 0.56
CA VAL A 115 -0.79 -10.97 1.89
C VAL A 115 0.22 -11.80 2.66
N ILE A 116 1.19 -11.11 3.27
CA ILE A 116 2.18 -11.72 4.15
C ILE A 116 1.91 -11.18 5.56
N GLU A 117 1.81 -12.09 6.51
CA GLU A 117 1.62 -11.73 7.92
C GLU A 117 2.93 -11.87 8.68
N VAL A 118 3.27 -10.84 9.45
CA VAL A 118 4.49 -10.86 10.26
C VAL A 118 4.19 -10.63 11.74
#